data_a749e1026a1e6c44f049d82508d32491
#
_entry.id   a749e1026a1e6c44f049d82508d32491
#
_cell.length_a   1.000
_cell.length_b   1.000
_cell.length_c   1.000
_cell.angle_alpha   90.00
_cell.angle_beta   90.00
_cell.angle_gamma   90.00
#
_symmetry.space_group_name_H-M   'P 1'
#
loop_
_entity.id
_entity.type
_entity.pdbx_description
1 polymer ?
#
loop_
_entity_poly.entity_id
_entity_poly.type
_entity_poly.pdbx_seq_one_letter_code
_entity_poly.pdbx_strand_id
1 'polypeptide(L)'
;EMSSAKALANQLGKINNNIIKGRGNLVGFCGEIATAKHLRSVGFEVDHTNTYEYDLIADGITVDVKSKNCNSPPRPNYDCSVANYNTKQKCDRYVFTRVNNNIVYLVGWISKNKFYKQALFHKKGELDSNFVNGKQFTFHADCWNIAISQLNRFTKK
;
A
#
# COMPACT_ATOMS: atom_id res chain seq x y z
N GLU A 1 2.93 17.79 -2.98
CA GLU A 1 3.19 16.37 -2.62
C GLU A 1 3.70 15.55 -3.81
N MET A 2 3.11 15.66 -4.99
CA MET A 2 3.60 15.00 -6.23
C MET A 2 4.99 15.47 -6.65
N SER A 3 5.34 16.76 -6.48
CA SER A 3 6.68 17.27 -6.81
C SER A 3 7.75 16.73 -5.86
N SER A 4 7.43 16.59 -4.56
CA SER A 4 8.33 16.02 -3.55
C SER A 4 8.56 14.52 -3.78
N ALA A 5 7.51 13.78 -4.16
CA ALA A 5 7.62 12.36 -4.52
C ALA A 5 8.45 12.16 -5.79
N LYS A 6 8.32 13.03 -6.80
CA LYS A 6 9.17 13.01 -7.99
C LYS A 6 10.63 13.30 -7.67
N ALA A 7 10.90 14.27 -6.81
CA ALA A 7 12.25 14.59 -6.40
C ALA A 7 12.89 13.42 -5.64
N LEU A 8 12.16 12.81 -4.73
CA LEU A 8 12.61 11.64 -3.97
C LEU A 8 12.86 10.43 -4.89
N ALA A 9 11.95 10.14 -5.81
CA ALA A 9 12.10 9.07 -6.80
C ALA A 9 13.32 9.27 -7.69
N ASN A 10 13.62 10.51 -8.08
CA ASN A 10 14.80 10.84 -8.87
C ASN A 10 16.11 10.73 -8.05
N GLN A 11 16.08 11.06 -6.76
CA GLN A 11 17.23 10.96 -5.86
C GLN A 11 17.59 9.51 -5.52
N LEU A 12 16.59 8.64 -5.35
CA LEU A 12 16.79 7.24 -4.96
C LEU A 12 17.18 6.35 -6.14
N GLY A 13 17.12 6.86 -7.36
CA GLY A 13 17.47 6.11 -8.57
C GLY A 13 16.49 4.98 -8.87
N LYS A 14 16.83 4.21 -9.90
CA LYS A 14 16.02 3.03 -10.31
C LYS A 14 16.26 1.90 -9.31
N ILE A 15 15.30 1.60 -8.47
CA ILE A 15 15.30 0.35 -7.70
C ILE A 15 15.11 -0.80 -8.69
N ASN A 16 16.13 -1.65 -8.81
CA ASN A 16 16.26 -2.67 -9.87
C ASN A 16 15.17 -3.76 -9.90
N ASN A 17 14.23 -3.78 -8.97
CA ASN A 17 13.18 -4.81 -8.86
C ASN A 17 11.77 -4.32 -9.14
N ASN A 18 11.61 -3.23 -9.87
CA ASN A 18 10.28 -2.70 -10.14
C ASN A 18 9.71 -3.22 -11.45
N ILE A 19 8.69 -4.05 -11.35
CA ILE A 19 7.95 -4.68 -12.46
C ILE A 19 7.31 -3.65 -13.40
N ILE A 20 7.17 -2.39 -12.99
CA ILE A 20 6.46 -1.33 -13.75
C ILE A 20 7.38 -0.13 -13.99
N LYS A 21 8.51 -0.32 -14.67
CA LYS A 21 9.38 0.71 -15.28
C LYS A 21 9.22 2.15 -14.71
N GLY A 22 9.45 2.34 -13.40
CA GLY A 22 9.48 3.65 -12.74
C GLY A 22 8.13 4.28 -12.35
N ARG A 23 7.00 3.88 -12.93
CA ARG A 23 5.66 4.40 -12.53
C ARG A 23 5.18 3.85 -11.20
N GLY A 24 5.48 2.58 -10.89
CA GLY A 24 5.16 1.95 -9.62
C GLY A 24 5.89 2.60 -8.45
N ASN A 25 7.14 3.03 -8.66
CA ASN A 25 7.91 3.75 -7.64
C ASN A 25 7.24 5.09 -7.27
N LEU A 26 6.77 5.86 -8.27
CA LEU A 26 6.12 7.15 -7.99
C LEU A 26 4.83 6.97 -7.16
N VAL A 27 4.00 6.00 -7.49
CA VAL A 27 2.77 5.69 -6.72
C VAL A 27 3.11 5.26 -5.31
N GLY A 28 4.11 4.40 -5.14
CA GLY A 28 4.63 3.97 -3.84
C GLY A 28 5.08 5.16 -3.00
N PHE A 29 5.96 5.99 -3.51
CA PHE A 29 6.47 7.18 -2.82
C PHE A 29 5.39 8.19 -2.46
N CYS A 30 4.39 8.39 -3.32
CA CYS A 30 3.23 9.24 -2.97
C CYS A 30 2.50 8.70 -1.73
N GLY A 31 2.29 7.40 -1.66
CA GLY A 31 1.65 6.75 -0.52
C GLY A 31 2.48 6.85 0.76
N GLU A 32 3.79 6.61 0.68
CA GLU A 32 4.72 6.72 1.80
C GLU A 32 4.77 8.15 2.35
N ILE A 33 4.93 9.16 1.48
CA ILE A 33 4.96 10.58 1.88
C ILE A 33 3.63 11.00 2.52
N ALA A 34 2.50 10.62 1.94
CA ALA A 34 1.19 10.95 2.49
C ALA A 34 0.96 10.28 3.85
N THR A 35 1.38 9.02 3.99
CA THR A 35 1.30 8.28 5.25
C THR A 35 2.18 8.95 6.33
N ALA A 36 3.43 9.24 6.03
CA ALA A 36 4.35 9.89 6.96
C ALA A 36 3.84 11.26 7.41
N LYS A 37 3.34 12.06 6.46
CA LYS A 37 2.76 13.38 6.75
C LYS A 37 1.54 13.28 7.67
N HIS A 38 0.65 12.32 7.43
CA HIS A 38 -0.50 12.08 8.28
C HIS A 38 -0.08 11.65 9.69
N LEU A 39 0.81 10.67 9.81
CA LEU A 39 1.27 10.17 11.11
C LEU A 39 1.94 11.31 11.93
N ARG A 40 2.78 12.14 11.30
CA ARG A 40 3.36 13.31 11.95
C ARG A 40 2.29 14.32 12.39
N SER A 41 1.25 14.53 11.59
CA SER A 41 0.16 15.48 11.93
C SER A 41 -0.67 15.05 13.13
N VAL A 42 -0.66 13.75 13.47
CA VAL A 42 -1.33 13.18 14.64
C VAL A 42 -0.35 12.84 15.78
N GLY A 43 0.91 13.33 15.71
CA GLY A 43 1.86 13.34 16.81
C GLY A 43 2.86 12.20 16.86
N PHE A 44 3.01 11.40 15.80
CA PHE A 44 4.08 10.38 15.72
C PHE A 44 5.39 11.00 15.25
N GLU A 45 6.50 10.55 15.81
CA GLU A 45 7.82 10.71 15.21
C GLU A 45 7.98 9.68 14.09
N VAL A 46 8.30 10.13 12.86
CA VAL A 46 8.33 9.26 11.69
C VAL A 46 9.64 9.42 10.94
N ASP A 47 10.36 8.30 10.79
CA ASP A 47 11.53 8.18 9.96
C ASP A 47 11.21 7.39 8.69
N HIS A 48 11.74 7.87 7.56
CA HIS A 48 11.75 7.11 6.31
C HIS A 48 12.94 6.15 6.32
N THR A 49 12.70 4.94 5.83
CA THR A 49 13.74 3.94 5.63
C THR A 49 13.84 3.57 4.15
N ASN A 50 14.97 3.03 3.75
CA ASN A 50 15.17 2.52 2.38
C ASN A 50 15.54 1.04 2.48
N THR A 51 14.63 0.25 3.06
CA THR A 51 14.81 -1.19 3.23
C THR A 51 13.71 -1.96 2.49
N TYR A 52 13.97 -3.22 2.17
CA TYR A 52 12.95 -4.13 1.66
C TYR A 52 11.88 -4.47 2.71
N GLU A 53 12.26 -4.41 4.00
CA GLU A 53 11.46 -4.93 5.10
C GLU A 53 10.28 -4.02 5.46
N TYR A 54 10.47 -2.71 5.36
CA TYR A 54 9.48 -1.67 5.66
C TYR A 54 9.91 -0.30 5.14
N ASP A 55 8.97 0.61 5.00
CA ASP A 55 9.17 1.94 4.42
C ASP A 55 9.35 3.03 5.48
N LEU A 56 8.66 2.90 6.62
CA LEU A 56 8.62 3.90 7.68
C LEU A 56 8.82 3.25 9.05
N ILE A 57 9.38 4.03 9.99
CA ILE A 57 9.34 3.74 11.43
C ILE A 57 8.55 4.88 12.10
N ALA A 58 7.47 4.55 12.79
CA ALA A 58 6.62 5.51 13.50
C ALA A 58 6.60 5.16 15.01
N ASP A 59 7.24 5.97 15.84
CA ASP A 59 7.43 5.71 17.27
C ASP A 59 7.93 4.27 17.55
N GLY A 60 8.91 3.81 16.77
CA GLY A 60 9.47 2.47 16.89
C GLY A 60 8.65 1.34 16.22
N ILE A 61 7.47 1.63 15.69
CA ILE A 61 6.63 0.68 14.96
C ILE A 61 7.04 0.69 13.49
N THR A 62 7.36 -0.47 12.93
CA THR A 62 7.71 -0.60 11.52
C THR A 62 6.48 -0.72 10.64
N VAL A 63 6.43 0.09 9.58
CA VAL A 63 5.28 0.22 8.69
C VAL A 63 5.71 0.03 7.25
N ASP A 64 5.02 -0.86 6.55
CA ASP A 64 5.15 -1.04 5.11
C ASP A 64 3.91 -0.47 4.41
N VAL A 65 4.11 0.42 3.44
CA VAL A 65 3.04 1.14 2.74
C VAL A 65 2.76 0.50 1.40
N LYS A 66 1.58 -0.04 1.24
CA LYS A 66 1.12 -0.64 -0.03
C LYS A 66 0.22 0.34 -0.78
N SER A 67 0.72 0.83 -1.90
CA SER A 67 0.04 1.84 -2.72
C SER A 67 -0.49 1.25 -4.02
N LYS A 68 -1.70 1.62 -4.38
CA LYS A 68 -2.33 1.21 -5.65
C LYS A 68 -2.75 2.44 -6.44
N ASN A 69 -2.38 2.49 -7.72
CA ASN A 69 -2.95 3.46 -8.64
C ASN A 69 -4.43 3.13 -8.92
N CYS A 70 -5.30 4.12 -8.92
CA CYS A 70 -6.73 3.93 -9.14
C CYS A 70 -7.33 5.10 -9.93
N ASN A 71 -8.51 4.86 -10.51
CA ASN A 71 -9.24 5.85 -11.31
C ASN A 71 -10.49 6.38 -10.59
N SER A 72 -10.76 5.91 -9.37
CA SER A 72 -11.94 6.28 -8.59
C SER A 72 -11.62 6.30 -7.10
N PRO A 73 -12.41 7.03 -6.27
CA PRO A 73 -12.31 6.97 -4.83
C PRO A 73 -12.47 5.54 -4.29
N PRO A 74 -11.82 5.22 -3.16
CA PRO A 74 -11.96 3.90 -2.53
C PRO A 74 -13.38 3.65 -2.04
N ARG A 75 -13.83 2.39 -2.13
CA ARG A 75 -15.10 1.92 -1.57
C ARG A 75 -14.85 0.80 -0.56
N PRO A 76 -15.73 0.61 0.44
CA PRO A 76 -15.55 -0.41 1.49
C PRO A 76 -15.36 -1.84 0.99
N ASN A 77 -15.98 -2.18 -0.13
CA ASN A 77 -15.92 -3.51 -0.76
C ASN A 77 -14.74 -3.70 -1.73
N TYR A 78 -13.90 -2.67 -1.94
CA TYR A 78 -12.70 -2.82 -2.73
C TYR A 78 -11.61 -3.54 -1.95
N ASP A 79 -10.76 -4.29 -2.65
CA ASP A 79 -9.67 -5.04 -2.04
C ASP A 79 -8.37 -4.26 -1.99
N CYS A 80 -7.65 -4.51 -0.90
CA CYS A 80 -6.25 -4.18 -0.72
C CYS A 80 -5.42 -5.46 -0.81
N SER A 81 -4.30 -5.41 -1.53
CA SER A 81 -3.53 -6.59 -1.87
C SER A 81 -2.09 -6.49 -1.38
N VAL A 82 -1.56 -7.62 -0.91
CA VAL A 82 -0.13 -7.82 -0.64
C VAL A 82 0.34 -8.99 -1.50
N ALA A 83 1.35 -8.75 -2.34
CA ALA A 83 1.93 -9.80 -3.17
C ALA A 83 2.55 -10.90 -2.30
N ASN A 84 2.42 -12.16 -2.71
CA ASN A 84 2.87 -13.30 -1.90
C ASN A 84 4.37 -13.27 -1.62
N TYR A 85 5.20 -12.75 -2.52
CA TYR A 85 6.64 -12.59 -2.28
C TYR A 85 6.98 -11.60 -1.16
N ASN A 86 6.05 -10.71 -0.79
CA ASN A 86 6.21 -9.76 0.31
C ASN A 86 5.87 -10.34 1.70
N THR A 87 5.40 -11.59 1.78
CA THR A 87 5.06 -12.23 3.06
C THR A 87 6.25 -12.32 4.02
N LYS A 88 7.48 -12.34 3.49
CA LYS A 88 8.73 -12.41 4.24
C LYS A 88 9.18 -11.07 4.84
N GLN A 89 8.58 -9.94 4.45
CA GLN A 89 8.88 -8.63 5.03
C GLN A 89 8.62 -8.63 6.54
N LYS A 90 9.49 -7.97 7.30
CA LYS A 90 9.45 -7.94 8.77
C LYS A 90 8.84 -6.65 9.32
N CYS A 91 7.76 -6.18 8.71
CA CYS A 91 7.03 -5.03 9.23
C CYS A 91 6.01 -5.44 10.31
N ASP A 92 5.70 -4.51 11.21
CA ASP A 92 4.65 -4.69 12.22
C ASP A 92 3.26 -4.44 11.64
N ARG A 93 3.15 -3.47 10.73
CA ARG A 93 1.88 -3.00 10.17
C ARG A 93 1.97 -2.76 8.68
N TYR A 94 0.87 -3.03 8.00
CA TYR A 94 0.60 -2.54 6.65
C TYR A 94 -0.28 -1.30 6.72
N VAL A 95 0.07 -0.30 5.91
CA VAL A 95 -0.78 0.85 5.59
C VAL A 95 -1.13 0.76 4.11
N PHE A 96 -2.40 0.86 3.79
CA PHE A 96 -2.87 0.84 2.41
C PHE A 96 -3.25 2.24 1.95
N THR A 97 -2.79 2.59 0.76
CA THR A 97 -3.11 3.86 0.10
C THR A 97 -3.59 3.61 -1.32
N ARG A 98 -4.39 4.54 -1.83
CA ARG A 98 -4.78 4.62 -3.23
C ARG A 98 -4.41 5.98 -3.78
N VAL A 99 -3.82 5.98 -4.97
CA VAL A 99 -3.38 7.21 -5.65
C VAL A 99 -4.22 7.39 -6.91
N ASN A 100 -4.94 8.48 -6.98
CA ASN A 100 -5.71 8.89 -8.15
C ASN A 100 -5.24 10.29 -8.57
N ASN A 101 -4.48 10.36 -9.66
CA ASN A 101 -3.87 11.61 -10.13
C ASN A 101 -3.08 12.32 -9.01
N ASN A 102 -3.62 13.44 -8.51
CA ASN A 102 -2.98 14.25 -7.46
C ASN A 102 -3.52 13.98 -6.05
N ILE A 103 -4.43 13.01 -5.90
CA ILE A 103 -5.07 12.69 -4.62
C ILE A 103 -4.53 11.36 -4.11
N VAL A 104 -4.07 11.35 -2.84
CA VAL A 104 -3.71 10.13 -2.12
C VAL A 104 -4.75 9.88 -1.03
N TYR A 105 -5.44 8.77 -1.16
CA TYR A 105 -6.37 8.29 -0.13
C TYR A 105 -5.62 7.38 0.84
N LEU A 106 -5.62 7.74 2.12
CA LEU A 106 -5.21 6.85 3.20
C LEU A 106 -6.38 5.91 3.51
N VAL A 107 -6.30 4.69 3.02
CA VAL A 107 -7.43 3.76 3.01
C VAL A 107 -7.63 3.12 4.39
N GLY A 108 -6.55 2.76 5.06
CA GLY A 108 -6.57 2.16 6.37
C GLY A 108 -5.27 1.43 6.69
N TRP A 109 -5.23 0.83 7.87
CA TRP A 109 -4.08 0.07 8.33
C TRP A 109 -4.49 -1.20 9.07
N ILE A 110 -3.56 -2.16 9.17
CA ILE A 110 -3.77 -3.42 9.88
C ILE A 110 -2.42 -3.98 10.34
N SER A 111 -2.38 -4.66 11.49
CA SER A 111 -1.17 -5.39 11.87
C SER A 111 -0.93 -6.57 10.92
N LYS A 112 0.34 -6.86 10.63
CA LYS A 112 0.72 -7.93 9.72
C LYS A 112 0.11 -9.28 10.13
N ASN A 113 0.16 -9.62 11.43
CA ASN A 113 -0.44 -10.86 11.93
C ASN A 113 -1.94 -10.94 11.68
N LYS A 114 -2.67 -9.84 11.90
CA LYS A 114 -4.11 -9.79 11.67
C LYS A 114 -4.44 -9.86 10.17
N PHE A 115 -3.62 -9.22 9.34
CA PHE A 115 -3.77 -9.28 7.89
C PHE A 115 -3.79 -10.73 7.40
N TYR A 116 -2.75 -11.53 7.69
CA TYR A 116 -2.67 -12.91 7.21
C TYR A 116 -3.67 -13.88 7.86
N LYS A 117 -4.30 -13.51 8.97
CA LYS A 117 -5.41 -14.27 9.54
C LYS A 117 -6.74 -14.00 8.84
N GLN A 118 -6.90 -12.84 8.21
CA GLN A 118 -8.17 -12.41 7.63
C GLN A 118 -8.16 -12.34 6.11
N ALA A 119 -6.99 -12.13 5.50
CA ALA A 119 -6.85 -12.02 4.05
C ALA A 119 -7.08 -13.36 3.36
N LEU A 120 -7.64 -13.30 2.15
CA LEU A 120 -7.82 -14.45 1.27
C LEU A 120 -6.65 -14.55 0.29
N PHE A 121 -6.15 -15.76 0.12
CA PHE A 121 -5.09 -16.05 -0.85
C PHE A 121 -5.68 -16.31 -2.23
N HIS A 122 -5.09 -15.72 -3.26
CA HIS A 122 -5.43 -15.92 -4.66
C HIS A 122 -4.18 -16.31 -5.46
N LYS A 123 -4.32 -17.33 -6.28
CA LYS A 123 -3.24 -17.78 -7.18
C LYS A 123 -3.22 -16.97 -8.47
N LYS A 124 -2.04 -16.81 -9.02
CA LYS A 124 -1.88 -16.33 -10.39
C LYS A 124 -2.74 -17.13 -11.36
N GLY A 125 -3.49 -16.44 -12.21
CA GLY A 125 -4.42 -17.05 -13.19
C GLY A 125 -5.80 -17.37 -12.65
N GLU A 126 -6.03 -17.25 -11.34
CA GLU A 126 -7.36 -17.38 -10.74
C GLU A 126 -8.25 -16.22 -11.17
N LEU A 127 -9.52 -16.50 -11.39
CA LEU A 127 -10.52 -15.48 -11.69
C LEU A 127 -11.08 -14.92 -10.39
N ASP A 128 -11.17 -13.58 -10.29
CA ASP A 128 -11.87 -12.95 -9.19
C ASP A 128 -13.36 -13.32 -9.24
N SER A 129 -13.95 -13.66 -8.10
CA SER A 129 -15.38 -13.94 -7.99
C SER A 129 -16.24 -12.70 -8.21
N ASN A 130 -15.65 -11.51 -8.11
CA ASN A 130 -16.35 -10.25 -8.31
C ASN A 130 -16.30 -9.81 -9.78
N PHE A 131 -17.46 -9.39 -10.29
CA PHE A 131 -17.56 -8.74 -11.60
C PHE A 131 -17.58 -7.23 -11.43
N VAL A 132 -16.73 -6.54 -12.19
CA VAL A 132 -16.74 -5.08 -12.27
C VAL A 132 -17.04 -4.70 -13.72
N ASN A 133 -18.14 -4.00 -13.94
CA ASN A 133 -18.59 -3.57 -15.28
C ASN A 133 -18.71 -4.74 -16.28
N GLY A 134 -19.21 -5.89 -15.83
CA GLY A 134 -19.37 -7.08 -16.66
C GLY A 134 -18.06 -7.79 -17.02
N LYS A 135 -16.92 -7.36 -16.47
CA LYS A 135 -15.62 -7.98 -16.67
C LYS A 135 -15.15 -8.64 -15.38
N GLN A 136 -14.61 -9.83 -15.51
CA GLN A 136 -13.99 -10.58 -14.44
C GLN A 136 -12.47 -10.33 -14.47
N PHE A 137 -11.91 -10.01 -13.30
CA PHE A 137 -10.47 -9.81 -13.17
C PHE A 137 -9.75 -11.15 -13.03
N THR A 138 -8.60 -11.27 -13.68
CA THR A 138 -7.69 -12.41 -13.50
C THR A 138 -6.48 -11.98 -12.69
N PHE A 139 -6.15 -12.70 -11.63
CA PHE A 139 -4.98 -12.40 -10.80
C PHE A 139 -3.69 -12.62 -11.57
N HIS A 140 -2.85 -11.59 -11.67
CA HIS A 140 -1.59 -11.64 -12.42
C HIS A 140 -0.41 -12.17 -11.60
N ALA A 141 -0.57 -12.31 -10.30
CA ALA A 141 0.41 -12.88 -9.38
C ALA A 141 -0.28 -13.48 -8.17
N ASP A 142 0.40 -14.39 -7.48
CA ASP A 142 -0.04 -14.87 -6.18
C ASP A 142 -0.11 -13.70 -5.20
N CYS A 143 -1.24 -13.53 -4.54
CA CYS A 143 -1.45 -12.40 -3.62
C CYS A 143 -2.44 -12.74 -2.50
N TRP A 144 -2.42 -11.89 -1.48
CA TRP A 144 -3.34 -11.90 -0.36
C TRP A 144 -4.19 -10.65 -0.41
N ASN A 145 -5.51 -10.80 -0.38
CA ASN A 145 -6.47 -9.71 -0.48
C ASN A 145 -7.31 -9.57 0.79
N ILE A 146 -7.58 -8.34 1.18
CA ILE A 146 -8.47 -7.98 2.28
C ILE A 146 -9.36 -6.82 1.85
N ALA A 147 -10.65 -6.86 2.22
CA ALA A 147 -11.54 -5.76 1.91
C ALA A 147 -11.21 -4.51 2.75
N ILE A 148 -11.39 -3.33 2.17
CA ILE A 148 -11.17 -2.04 2.86
C ILE A 148 -12.00 -1.96 4.15
N SER A 149 -13.22 -2.49 4.15
CA SER A 149 -14.10 -2.53 5.33
C SER A 149 -13.52 -3.27 6.54
N GLN A 150 -12.53 -4.14 6.31
CA GLN A 150 -11.85 -4.93 7.37
C GLN A 150 -10.62 -4.23 7.95
N LEU A 151 -10.20 -3.09 7.37
CA LEU A 151 -9.07 -2.32 7.84
C LEU A 151 -9.45 -1.41 9.01
N ASN A 152 -8.47 -1.11 9.86
CA ASN A 152 -8.60 -0.06 10.86
C ASN A 152 -8.55 1.30 10.15
N ARG A 153 -9.41 2.21 10.57
CA ARG A 153 -9.40 3.59 10.08
C ARG A 153 -8.34 4.41 10.81
N PHE A 154 -7.83 5.43 10.13
CA PHE A 154 -7.04 6.46 10.79
C PHE A 154 -8.00 7.34 11.59
N THR A 155 -7.93 7.25 12.91
CA THR A 155 -8.69 8.11 13.82
C THR A 155 -7.78 9.24 14.29
N LYS A 156 -8.33 10.45 14.44
CA LYS A 156 -7.66 11.49 15.22
C LYS A 156 -7.54 10.98 16.67
N LYS A 157 -6.38 11.22 17.28
CA LYS A 157 -6.22 11.05 18.72
C LYS A 157 -7.16 12.02 19.45
#